data_e362c3afd1796d34da66bd8d89e34fda
#
_entry.id   e362c3afd1796d34da66bd8d89e34fda
#
_cell.length_a   1.000
_cell.length_b   1.000
_cell.length_c   1.000
_cell.angle_alpha   90.00
_cell.angle_beta   90.00
_cell.angle_gamma   90.00
#
_symmetry.space_group_name_H-M   'P 1'
#
loop_
_entity.id
_entity.type
_entity.pdbx_description
1 polymer ?
#
loop_
_entity_poly.entity_id
_entity_poly.type
_entity_poly.pdbx_seq_one_letter_code
_entity_poly.pdbx_strand_id
1 'polypeptide(L)'
;QKGVTQPYKPSTWDQVPEWAKDKDGHWALAYTGTIAFIINKQQVKDIPHSWADLLKGSYQVTIGDVGTASQAASGVLAATYAMGGNEKNLKPGLEFFGKLAKAGRLSLSNPVIASLEKGEVQVGVVWDFNGLNYRDQIDKTRFEVLIPSDGSITSGYTTIINKYAKHPNAAKLAREYIFSDAGQINLARGYARPIRAEHLTLPDDVKAKLLPAEQYKNAHPIADPAAWEQSAKALPRLWQENVIMFMQQ
;
A
#
# COMPACT_ATOMS: atom_id res chain seq x y z
N GLN A 1 -13.79 2.51 -19.85
CA GLN A 1 -14.88 3.25 -19.22
C GLN A 1 -16.19 2.74 -19.75
N LYS A 2 -16.79 1.81 -19.00
CA LYS A 2 -17.91 0.96 -19.49
C LYS A 2 -19.30 1.59 -19.28
N GLY A 3 -19.38 2.87 -18.83
CA GLY A 3 -20.66 3.56 -18.60
C GLY A 3 -21.55 2.92 -17.53
N VAL A 4 -20.97 2.26 -16.54
CA VAL A 4 -21.67 1.51 -15.48
C VAL A 4 -21.84 2.29 -14.17
N THR A 5 -21.38 3.53 -14.13
CA THR A 5 -21.43 4.39 -12.94
C THR A 5 -22.35 5.58 -13.17
N GLN A 6 -22.90 6.14 -12.08
CA GLN A 6 -23.56 7.42 -12.08
C GLN A 6 -22.75 8.44 -11.27
N PRO A 7 -22.75 9.73 -11.68
CA PRO A 7 -21.95 10.74 -11.01
C PRO A 7 -22.62 11.22 -9.72
N TYR A 8 -21.82 11.52 -8.71
CA TYR A 8 -22.23 12.24 -7.52
C TYR A 8 -21.01 12.86 -6.82
N LYS A 9 -21.04 14.16 -6.59
CA LYS A 9 -20.01 14.90 -5.86
C LYS A 9 -20.50 15.14 -4.44
N PRO A 10 -19.88 14.52 -3.42
CA PRO A 10 -20.22 14.81 -2.02
C PRO A 10 -19.88 16.26 -1.65
N SER A 11 -20.45 16.77 -0.55
CA SER A 11 -20.29 18.16 -0.11
C SER A 11 -18.84 18.59 0.14
N THR A 12 -17.97 17.63 0.45
CA THR A 12 -16.53 17.85 0.70
C THR A 12 -15.66 17.62 -0.54
N TRP A 13 -16.25 17.58 -1.74
CA TRP A 13 -15.57 17.24 -2.99
C TRP A 13 -14.30 18.05 -3.25
N ASP A 14 -14.32 19.34 -2.95
CA ASP A 14 -13.18 20.24 -3.19
C ASP A 14 -11.96 19.95 -2.29
N GLN A 15 -12.17 19.20 -1.20
CA GLN A 15 -11.11 18.76 -0.30
C GLN A 15 -10.50 17.40 -0.70
N VAL A 16 -11.03 16.75 -1.72
CA VAL A 16 -10.43 15.55 -2.32
C VAL A 16 -9.38 15.98 -3.34
N PRO A 17 -8.13 15.48 -3.27
CA PRO A 17 -7.08 15.84 -4.23
C PRO A 17 -7.48 15.53 -5.67
N GLU A 18 -7.04 16.35 -6.63
CA GLU A 18 -7.40 16.18 -8.04
C GLU A 18 -6.96 14.82 -8.62
N TRP A 19 -5.81 14.30 -8.21
CA TRP A 19 -5.34 12.99 -8.64
C TRP A 19 -6.20 11.82 -8.13
N ALA A 20 -7.04 12.06 -7.11
CA ALA A 20 -7.82 11.07 -6.39
C ALA A 20 -9.31 11.07 -6.77
N LYS A 21 -9.70 11.80 -7.80
CA LYS A 21 -11.12 11.93 -8.19
C LYS A 21 -11.31 12.09 -9.69
N ASP A 22 -12.48 11.70 -10.16
CA ASP A 22 -12.95 12.01 -11.52
C ASP A 22 -13.61 13.38 -11.55
N LYS A 23 -13.26 14.22 -12.52
CA LYS A 23 -13.80 15.59 -12.65
C LYS A 23 -15.32 15.69 -12.65
N ASP A 24 -16.00 14.66 -13.19
CA ASP A 24 -17.45 14.62 -13.31
C ASP A 24 -18.15 13.90 -12.14
N GLY A 25 -17.36 13.34 -11.18
CA GLY A 25 -17.89 12.72 -9.97
C GLY A 25 -18.27 11.25 -10.11
N HIS A 26 -17.83 10.55 -11.17
CA HIS A 26 -18.09 9.13 -11.35
C HIS A 26 -17.36 8.25 -10.33
N TRP A 27 -16.17 8.67 -9.92
CA TRP A 27 -15.39 7.97 -8.92
C TRP A 27 -14.58 8.94 -8.05
N ALA A 28 -14.24 8.51 -6.86
CA ALA A 28 -13.25 9.13 -6.00
C ALA A 28 -12.66 8.11 -5.06
N LEU A 29 -11.39 8.29 -4.70
CA LEU A 29 -10.74 7.51 -3.65
C LEU A 29 -11.28 7.95 -2.29
N ALA A 30 -11.66 6.99 -1.45
CA ALA A 30 -12.09 7.27 -0.06
C ALA A 30 -10.91 7.30 0.90
N TYR A 31 -9.93 6.46 0.68
CA TYR A 31 -8.72 6.35 1.48
C TYR A 31 -7.58 5.76 0.65
N THR A 32 -6.37 5.89 1.17
CA THR A 32 -5.16 5.37 0.54
C THR A 32 -4.48 4.33 1.41
N GLY A 33 -3.71 3.46 0.76
CA GLY A 33 -2.68 2.62 1.34
C GLY A 33 -1.33 2.96 0.72
N THR A 34 -0.28 2.86 1.51
CA THR A 34 1.09 3.09 1.09
C THR A 34 1.91 1.86 1.43
N ILE A 35 2.81 1.43 0.53
CA ILE A 35 3.68 0.30 0.81
C ILE A 35 4.64 0.66 1.92
N ALA A 36 4.69 -0.20 2.92
CA ALA A 36 5.42 -0.07 4.17
C ALA A 36 6.21 -1.34 4.47
N PHE A 37 7.10 -1.26 5.45
CA PHE A 37 7.71 -2.42 6.08
C PHE A 37 7.04 -2.68 7.43
N ILE A 38 6.78 -3.96 7.74
CA ILE A 38 6.55 -4.44 9.11
C ILE A 38 7.76 -5.25 9.53
N ILE A 39 8.36 -4.90 10.67
CA ILE A 39 9.65 -5.42 11.10
C ILE A 39 9.52 -6.04 12.48
N ASN A 40 9.94 -7.30 12.62
CA ASN A 40 10.00 -7.98 13.91
C ASN A 40 11.26 -7.56 14.67
N LYS A 41 11.13 -6.65 15.65
CA LYS A 41 12.23 -6.10 16.44
C LYS A 41 12.93 -7.13 17.36
N GLN A 42 12.30 -8.26 17.61
CA GLN A 42 12.94 -9.35 18.35
C GLN A 42 14.01 -10.07 17.51
N GLN A 43 13.80 -10.13 16.20
CA GLN A 43 14.67 -10.84 15.25
C GLN A 43 15.59 -9.90 14.46
N VAL A 44 15.15 -8.65 14.22
CA VAL A 44 15.89 -7.64 13.46
C VAL A 44 16.30 -6.52 14.40
N LYS A 45 17.59 -6.38 14.68
CA LYS A 45 18.11 -5.38 15.62
C LYS A 45 18.41 -4.05 14.94
N ASP A 46 19.01 -4.11 13.76
CA ASP A 46 19.26 -2.92 12.93
C ASP A 46 18.05 -2.69 12.03
N ILE A 47 17.13 -1.83 12.44
CA ILE A 47 15.87 -1.59 11.76
C ILE A 47 16.13 -0.94 10.39
N PRO A 48 15.73 -1.59 9.26
CA PRO A 48 15.86 -0.97 7.95
C PRO A 48 14.85 0.17 7.77
N HIS A 49 15.32 1.34 7.37
CA HIS A 49 14.49 2.52 7.11
C HIS A 49 14.28 2.80 5.62
N SER A 50 14.93 2.01 4.76
CA SER A 50 14.90 2.19 3.31
C SER A 50 14.99 0.85 2.58
N TRP A 51 14.61 0.82 1.31
CA TRP A 51 14.86 -0.34 0.44
C TRP A 51 16.35 -0.64 0.34
N ALA A 52 17.19 0.41 0.24
CA ALA A 52 18.64 0.24 0.20
C ALA A 52 19.18 -0.45 1.47
N ASP A 53 18.61 -0.19 2.63
CA ASP A 53 19.01 -0.85 3.89
C ASP A 53 18.67 -2.35 3.88
N LEU A 54 17.59 -2.75 3.22
CA LEU A 54 17.25 -4.18 3.09
C LEU A 54 18.36 -4.99 2.44
N LEU A 55 19.11 -4.40 1.49
CA LEU A 55 20.23 -5.09 0.84
C LEU A 55 21.43 -5.32 1.77
N LYS A 56 21.59 -4.49 2.81
CA LYS A 56 22.70 -4.55 3.76
C LYS A 56 22.47 -5.53 4.91
N GLY A 57 21.21 -5.89 5.17
CA GLY A 57 20.84 -6.76 6.29
C GLY A 57 21.16 -8.23 6.05
N SER A 58 20.95 -9.05 7.09
CA SER A 58 21.07 -10.51 7.06
C SER A 58 19.73 -11.23 7.20
N TYR A 59 18.67 -10.51 7.50
CA TYR A 59 17.31 -11.00 7.70
C TYR A 59 16.63 -11.32 6.37
N GLN A 60 15.59 -12.15 6.45
CA GLN A 60 14.73 -12.49 5.33
C GLN A 60 13.67 -11.40 5.09
N VAL A 61 13.42 -11.09 3.81
CA VAL A 61 12.37 -10.17 3.36
C VAL A 61 11.22 -10.99 2.77
N THR A 62 10.02 -10.80 3.28
CA THR A 62 8.80 -11.50 2.86
C THR A 62 7.92 -10.55 2.07
N ILE A 63 7.59 -10.90 0.82
CA ILE A 63 6.81 -10.04 -0.07
C ILE A 63 5.45 -10.62 -0.46
N GLY A 64 5.32 -11.95 -0.53
CA GLY A 64 4.12 -12.61 -1.02
C GLY A 64 4.16 -12.95 -2.51
N ASP A 65 3.03 -13.41 -3.03
CA ASP A 65 2.88 -13.80 -4.44
C ASP A 65 2.49 -12.59 -5.30
N VAL A 66 3.38 -12.14 -6.15
CA VAL A 66 3.17 -10.99 -7.04
C VAL A 66 2.13 -11.25 -8.15
N GLY A 67 1.81 -12.50 -8.42
CA GLY A 67 0.82 -12.89 -9.43
C GLY A 67 -0.62 -12.82 -8.94
N THR A 68 -0.83 -12.92 -7.63
CA THR A 68 -2.18 -13.01 -7.03
C THR A 68 -2.47 -11.92 -5.99
N ALA A 69 -1.44 -11.36 -5.36
CA ALA A 69 -1.58 -10.35 -4.31
C ALA A 69 -1.21 -8.96 -4.82
N SER A 70 -2.19 -8.05 -4.85
CA SER A 70 -1.95 -6.63 -5.21
C SER A 70 -0.92 -5.95 -4.30
N GLN A 71 -0.89 -6.32 -3.01
CA GLN A 71 0.11 -5.86 -2.05
C GLN A 71 1.53 -6.23 -2.49
N ALA A 72 1.75 -7.46 -2.93
CA ALA A 72 3.06 -7.93 -3.38
C ALA A 72 3.48 -7.22 -4.69
N ALA A 73 2.58 -7.16 -5.68
CA ALA A 73 2.85 -6.44 -6.93
C ALA A 73 3.15 -4.95 -6.69
N SER A 74 2.40 -4.31 -5.81
CA SER A 74 2.63 -2.92 -5.41
C SER A 74 3.94 -2.74 -4.64
N GLY A 75 4.37 -3.74 -3.87
CA GLY A 75 5.69 -3.79 -3.23
C GLY A 75 6.83 -3.78 -4.24
N VAL A 76 6.69 -4.52 -5.34
CA VAL A 76 7.67 -4.48 -6.45
C VAL A 76 7.71 -3.11 -7.10
N LEU A 77 6.56 -2.48 -7.33
CA LEU A 77 6.51 -1.14 -7.90
C LEU A 77 7.14 -0.10 -6.95
N ALA A 78 6.86 -0.18 -5.65
CA ALA A 78 7.45 0.72 -4.65
C ALA A 78 8.99 0.63 -4.63
N ALA A 79 9.54 -0.59 -4.62
CA ALA A 79 10.98 -0.80 -4.74
C ALA A 79 11.51 -0.28 -6.08
N THR A 80 10.76 -0.45 -7.16
CA THR A 80 11.11 0.07 -8.49
C THR A 80 11.30 1.58 -8.47
N TYR A 81 10.36 2.32 -7.87
CA TYR A 81 10.47 3.78 -7.72
C TYR A 81 11.70 4.17 -6.89
N ALA A 82 11.91 3.52 -5.75
CA ALA A 82 13.06 3.78 -4.90
C ALA A 82 14.41 3.53 -5.60
N MET A 83 14.44 2.57 -6.52
CA MET A 83 15.64 2.21 -7.31
C MET A 83 15.76 2.97 -8.64
N GLY A 84 14.94 4.02 -8.86
CA GLY A 84 15.03 4.90 -10.03
C GLY A 84 14.28 4.43 -11.28
N GLY A 85 13.38 3.43 -11.14
CA GLY A 85 12.46 3.01 -12.19
C GLY A 85 11.07 3.66 -12.07
N ASN A 86 10.11 3.13 -12.79
CA ASN A 86 8.72 3.57 -12.79
C ASN A 86 7.79 2.48 -13.36
N GLU A 87 6.50 2.79 -13.56
CA GLU A 87 5.50 1.85 -14.07
C GLU A 87 5.83 1.25 -15.43
N LYS A 88 6.60 1.97 -16.27
CA LYS A 88 7.01 1.54 -17.61
C LYS A 88 8.33 0.75 -17.60
N ASN A 89 9.08 0.85 -16.50
CA ASN A 89 10.38 0.20 -16.35
C ASN A 89 10.51 -0.42 -14.96
N LEU A 90 10.09 -1.68 -14.82
CA LEU A 90 10.18 -2.45 -13.58
C LEU A 90 11.57 -3.05 -13.32
N LYS A 91 12.50 -2.95 -14.27
CA LYS A 91 13.83 -3.57 -14.18
C LYS A 91 14.56 -3.27 -12.88
N PRO A 92 14.65 -2.00 -12.39
CA PRO A 92 15.36 -1.71 -11.14
C PRO A 92 14.79 -2.44 -9.92
N GLY A 93 13.46 -2.54 -9.81
CA GLY A 93 12.81 -3.28 -8.73
C GLY A 93 13.02 -4.79 -8.84
N LEU A 94 12.96 -5.35 -10.05
CA LEU A 94 13.22 -6.77 -10.30
C LEU A 94 14.67 -7.12 -9.96
N GLU A 95 15.64 -6.29 -10.33
CA GLU A 95 17.04 -6.46 -9.97
C GLU A 95 17.26 -6.40 -8.45
N PHE A 96 16.56 -5.49 -7.76
CA PHE A 96 16.57 -5.40 -6.30
C PHE A 96 16.14 -6.72 -5.65
N PHE A 97 14.97 -7.25 -6.01
CA PHE A 97 14.48 -8.52 -5.48
C PHE A 97 15.31 -9.72 -5.95
N GLY A 98 15.87 -9.67 -7.17
CA GLY A 98 16.82 -10.67 -7.66
C GLY A 98 18.07 -10.77 -6.81
N LYS A 99 18.59 -9.64 -6.29
CA LYS A 99 19.72 -9.64 -5.34
C LYS A 99 19.36 -10.31 -4.02
N LEU A 100 18.17 -10.04 -3.48
CA LEU A 100 17.69 -10.71 -2.26
C LEU A 100 17.48 -12.21 -2.48
N ALA A 101 16.94 -12.61 -3.64
CA ALA A 101 16.76 -14.01 -4.02
C ALA A 101 18.09 -14.76 -4.10
N LYS A 102 19.09 -14.20 -4.79
CA LYS A 102 20.45 -14.75 -4.89
C LYS A 102 21.13 -14.91 -3.54
N ALA A 103 20.85 -14.02 -2.61
CA ALA A 103 21.36 -14.07 -1.24
C ALA A 103 20.61 -15.06 -0.33
N GLY A 104 19.57 -15.74 -0.84
CA GLY A 104 18.72 -16.63 -0.04
C GLY A 104 17.87 -15.90 1.00
N ARG A 105 17.62 -14.60 0.79
CA ARG A 105 16.97 -13.71 1.75
C ARG A 105 15.56 -13.25 1.35
N LEU A 106 14.99 -13.86 0.32
CA LEU A 106 13.65 -13.57 -0.15
C LEU A 106 12.68 -14.68 0.20
N SER A 107 11.54 -14.35 0.81
CA SER A 107 10.41 -15.26 1.03
C SER A 107 9.20 -14.80 0.21
N LEU A 108 8.56 -15.73 -0.48
CA LEU A 108 7.35 -15.50 -1.27
C LEU A 108 6.08 -15.86 -0.50
N SER A 109 6.17 -16.21 0.78
CA SER A 109 5.01 -16.41 1.63
C SER A 109 4.27 -15.09 1.86
N ASN A 110 2.97 -15.15 2.12
CA ASN A 110 2.20 -13.95 2.42
C ASN A 110 2.46 -13.49 3.86
N PRO A 111 2.84 -12.22 4.08
CA PRO A 111 2.97 -11.65 5.41
C PRO A 111 1.57 -11.40 5.99
N VAL A 112 1.09 -12.34 6.79
CA VAL A 112 -0.22 -12.31 7.45
C VAL A 112 -0.06 -12.45 8.97
N ILE A 113 -1.12 -12.17 9.73
CA ILE A 113 -1.09 -12.23 11.21
C ILE A 113 -0.50 -13.54 11.70
N ALA A 114 -0.96 -14.68 11.19
CA ALA A 114 -0.50 -15.99 11.65
C ALA A 114 1.00 -16.23 11.46
N SER A 115 1.56 -15.81 10.32
CA SER A 115 3.01 -15.94 10.04
C SER A 115 3.84 -14.97 10.87
N LEU A 116 3.32 -13.76 11.13
CA LEU A 116 3.96 -12.78 12.00
C LEU A 116 3.97 -13.22 13.46
N GLU A 117 2.87 -13.74 13.98
CA GLU A 117 2.77 -14.27 15.34
C GLU A 117 3.78 -15.40 15.59
N LYS A 118 3.91 -16.33 14.64
CA LYS A 118 4.85 -17.44 14.71
C LYS A 118 6.32 -17.04 14.53
N GLY A 119 6.60 -15.79 14.17
CA GLY A 119 7.97 -15.34 13.90
C GLY A 119 8.54 -15.81 12.57
N GLU A 120 7.70 -16.22 11.63
CA GLU A 120 8.10 -16.65 10.28
C GLU A 120 8.45 -15.46 9.37
N VAL A 121 8.05 -14.24 9.75
CA VAL A 121 8.32 -12.99 9.01
C VAL A 121 9.25 -12.09 9.83
N GLN A 122 10.45 -11.86 9.32
CA GLN A 122 11.40 -10.93 9.92
C GLN A 122 11.16 -9.50 9.45
N VAL A 123 11.11 -9.29 8.14
CA VAL A 123 10.69 -8.05 7.48
C VAL A 123 9.63 -8.39 6.44
N GLY A 124 8.45 -7.82 6.56
CA GLY A 124 7.35 -7.98 5.60
C GLY A 124 7.12 -6.69 4.81
N VAL A 125 6.87 -6.83 3.52
CA VAL A 125 6.41 -5.74 2.64
C VAL A 125 4.89 -5.79 2.59
N VAL A 126 4.24 -4.76 3.10
CA VAL A 126 2.79 -4.72 3.33
C VAL A 126 2.21 -3.34 3.01
N TRP A 127 0.89 -3.25 2.84
CA TRP A 127 0.20 -1.97 2.97
C TRP A 127 0.34 -1.44 4.41
N ASP A 128 0.52 -0.14 4.58
CA ASP A 128 0.65 0.51 5.89
C ASP A 128 -0.52 0.19 6.83
N PHE A 129 -1.76 0.24 6.34
CA PHE A 129 -2.94 -0.08 7.14
C PHE A 129 -2.97 -1.56 7.59
N ASN A 130 -2.47 -2.49 6.77
CA ASN A 130 -2.32 -3.89 7.17
C ASN A 130 -1.22 -4.04 8.23
N GLY A 131 -0.05 -3.45 7.99
CA GLY A 131 1.06 -3.49 8.93
C GLY A 131 0.70 -2.92 10.31
N LEU A 132 0.04 -1.77 10.33
CA LEU A 132 -0.42 -1.13 11.57
C LEU A 132 -1.45 -1.98 12.31
N ASN A 133 -2.41 -2.56 11.58
CA ASN A 133 -3.40 -3.44 12.15
C ASN A 133 -2.75 -4.71 12.73
N TYR A 134 -1.84 -5.36 12.01
CA TYR A 134 -1.13 -6.56 12.47
C TYR A 134 -0.30 -6.26 13.73
N ARG A 135 0.47 -5.15 13.72
CA ARG A 135 1.22 -4.69 14.87
C ARG A 135 0.34 -4.57 16.12
N ASP A 136 -0.79 -3.88 15.98
CA ASP A 136 -1.67 -3.58 17.11
C ASP A 136 -2.45 -4.80 17.60
N GLN A 137 -2.76 -5.76 16.72
CA GLN A 137 -3.42 -7.01 17.09
C GLN A 137 -2.49 -8.01 17.76
N ILE A 138 -1.21 -8.04 17.37
CA ILE A 138 -0.24 -9.00 17.91
C ILE A 138 0.45 -8.41 19.13
N ASP A 139 1.34 -7.43 18.91
CA ASP A 139 2.11 -6.78 19.97
C ASP A 139 2.80 -5.52 19.41
N LYS A 140 2.36 -4.35 19.89
CA LYS A 140 2.93 -3.04 19.51
C LYS A 140 4.41 -2.88 19.84
N THR A 141 4.90 -3.60 20.84
CA THR A 141 6.30 -3.53 21.26
C THR A 141 7.21 -4.42 20.43
N ARG A 142 6.65 -5.47 19.85
CA ARG A 142 7.38 -6.45 19.03
C ARG A 142 7.62 -5.99 17.61
N PHE A 143 6.68 -5.25 17.04
CA PHE A 143 6.72 -4.85 15.64
C PHE A 143 6.92 -3.34 15.46
N GLU A 144 7.74 -2.99 14.45
CA GLU A 144 7.84 -1.65 13.88
C GLU A 144 7.16 -1.63 12.53
N VAL A 145 6.41 -0.56 12.24
CA VAL A 145 5.86 -0.30 10.91
C VAL A 145 6.37 1.06 10.45
N LEU A 146 6.91 1.13 9.26
CA LEU A 146 7.43 2.38 8.71
C LEU A 146 7.30 2.42 7.17
N ILE A 147 7.24 3.64 6.62
CA ILE A 147 7.33 3.87 5.18
C ILE A 147 8.81 4.01 4.81
N PRO A 148 9.30 3.30 3.77
CA PRO A 148 10.68 3.43 3.32
C PRO A 148 11.03 4.88 2.93
N SER A 149 12.14 5.38 3.46
CA SER A 149 12.55 6.78 3.31
C SER A 149 13.05 7.13 1.90
N ASP A 150 13.50 6.15 1.13
CA ASP A 150 14.01 6.29 -0.23
C ASP A 150 12.93 6.19 -1.33
N GLY A 151 11.69 5.90 -0.95
CA GLY A 151 10.55 5.93 -1.85
C GLY A 151 9.52 4.84 -1.58
N SER A 152 8.30 5.16 -1.89
CA SER A 152 7.18 4.21 -1.87
C SER A 152 6.08 4.65 -2.82
N ILE A 153 5.08 3.80 -3.00
CA ILE A 153 3.89 4.12 -3.77
C ILE A 153 2.66 4.19 -2.88
N THR A 154 1.77 5.11 -3.23
CA THR A 154 0.44 5.23 -2.65
C THR A 154 -0.58 4.80 -3.70
N SER A 155 -1.45 3.89 -3.32
CA SER A 155 -2.63 3.50 -4.08
C SER A 155 -3.88 3.81 -3.28
N GLY A 156 -5.05 3.77 -3.93
CA GLY A 156 -6.28 4.15 -3.27
C GLY A 156 -7.42 3.19 -3.54
N TYR A 157 -8.41 3.28 -2.68
CA TYR A 157 -9.64 2.49 -2.78
C TYR A 157 -10.77 3.38 -3.27
N THR A 158 -11.22 3.07 -4.48
CA THR A 158 -12.19 3.86 -5.24
C THR A 158 -13.61 3.58 -4.78
N THR A 159 -14.38 4.63 -4.58
CA THR A 159 -15.83 4.56 -4.45
C THR A 159 -16.50 4.85 -5.80
N ILE A 160 -17.46 4.05 -6.17
CA ILE A 160 -18.33 4.26 -7.31
C ILE A 160 -19.80 4.10 -6.89
N ILE A 161 -20.71 4.72 -7.63
CA ILE A 161 -22.14 4.43 -7.53
C ILE A 161 -22.55 3.71 -8.81
N ASN A 162 -23.09 2.51 -8.65
CA ASN A 162 -23.54 1.73 -9.80
C ASN A 162 -24.72 2.46 -10.49
N LYS A 163 -24.65 2.62 -11.81
CA LYS A 163 -25.71 3.24 -12.61
C LYS A 163 -27.07 2.56 -12.43
N TYR A 164 -27.05 1.25 -12.19
CA TYR A 164 -28.23 0.41 -12.02
C TYR A 164 -28.57 0.12 -10.55
N ALA A 165 -28.07 0.95 -9.63
CA ALA A 165 -28.38 0.80 -8.20
C ALA A 165 -29.90 0.87 -7.98
N LYS A 166 -30.43 -0.11 -7.23
CA LYS A 166 -31.86 -0.14 -6.87
C LYS A 166 -32.25 1.02 -5.94
N HIS A 167 -31.31 1.52 -5.16
CA HIS A 167 -31.48 2.59 -4.20
C HIS A 167 -30.43 3.70 -4.40
N PRO A 168 -30.52 4.47 -5.51
CA PRO A 168 -29.48 5.43 -5.87
C PRO A 168 -29.29 6.55 -4.83
N ASN A 169 -30.37 6.99 -4.21
CA ASN A 169 -30.29 8.03 -3.17
C ASN A 169 -29.62 7.53 -1.89
N ALA A 170 -29.86 6.28 -1.51
CA ALA A 170 -29.14 5.66 -0.39
C ALA A 170 -27.65 5.49 -0.70
N ALA A 171 -27.28 5.12 -1.95
CA ALA A 171 -25.90 5.05 -2.38
C ALA A 171 -25.20 6.42 -2.36
N LYS A 172 -25.90 7.49 -2.77
CA LYS A 172 -25.39 8.87 -2.68
C LYS A 172 -25.21 9.30 -1.21
N LEU A 173 -26.17 8.99 -0.34
CA LEU A 173 -26.05 9.27 1.09
C LEU A 173 -24.89 8.52 1.74
N ALA A 174 -24.69 7.25 1.39
CA ALA A 174 -23.55 6.48 1.86
C ALA A 174 -22.21 7.11 1.42
N ARG A 175 -22.13 7.58 0.17
CA ARG A 175 -20.94 8.27 -0.34
C ARG A 175 -20.73 9.61 0.36
N GLU A 176 -21.80 10.38 0.60
CA GLU A 176 -21.74 11.60 1.39
C GLU A 176 -21.15 11.34 2.78
N TYR A 177 -21.62 10.29 3.47
CA TYR A 177 -21.10 9.90 4.77
C TYR A 177 -19.61 9.49 4.71
N ILE A 178 -19.21 8.67 3.73
CA ILE A 178 -17.81 8.21 3.57
C ILE A 178 -16.86 9.41 3.46
N PHE A 179 -17.26 10.47 2.77
CA PHE A 179 -16.44 11.68 2.57
C PHE A 179 -16.67 12.76 3.63
N SER A 180 -17.59 12.58 4.56
CA SER A 180 -17.74 13.46 5.71
C SER A 180 -16.60 13.32 6.71
N ASP A 181 -16.43 14.27 7.63
CA ASP A 181 -15.43 14.19 8.69
C ASP A 181 -15.60 12.90 9.52
N ALA A 182 -16.83 12.57 9.89
CA ALA A 182 -17.13 11.36 10.66
C ALA A 182 -16.75 10.08 9.92
N GLY A 183 -17.10 9.97 8.63
CA GLY A 183 -16.77 8.82 7.80
C GLY A 183 -15.27 8.68 7.58
N GLN A 184 -14.57 9.76 7.30
CA GLN A 184 -13.12 9.79 7.13
C GLN A 184 -12.37 9.44 8.43
N ILE A 185 -12.82 9.93 9.58
CA ILE A 185 -12.28 9.56 10.90
C ILE A 185 -12.53 8.08 11.19
N ASN A 186 -13.67 7.52 10.81
CA ASN A 186 -13.94 6.09 10.96
C ASN A 186 -13.03 5.22 10.09
N LEU A 187 -12.68 5.67 8.89
CA LEU A 187 -11.65 5.00 8.06
C LEU A 187 -10.28 5.02 8.76
N ALA A 188 -9.92 6.16 9.35
CA ALA A 188 -8.67 6.29 10.12
C ALA A 188 -8.67 5.39 11.38
N ARG A 189 -9.80 5.19 12.04
CA ARG A 189 -9.94 4.22 13.15
C ARG A 189 -9.65 2.79 12.71
N GLY A 190 -9.91 2.47 11.43
CA GLY A 190 -9.57 1.21 10.78
C GLY A 190 -8.17 1.21 10.16
N TYR A 191 -7.28 2.13 10.57
CA TYR A 191 -5.88 2.28 10.11
C TYR A 191 -5.71 2.82 8.68
N ALA A 192 -6.77 3.07 7.94
CA ALA A 192 -6.68 3.66 6.61
C ALA A 192 -6.28 5.13 6.68
N ARG A 193 -5.46 5.61 5.75
CA ARG A 193 -5.20 7.04 5.62
C ARG A 193 -6.36 7.69 4.86
N PRO A 194 -7.17 8.55 5.49
CA PRO A 194 -8.31 9.19 4.82
C PRO A 194 -7.84 10.06 3.67
N ILE A 195 -8.60 10.12 2.59
CA ILE A 195 -8.23 10.96 1.44
C ILE A 195 -8.24 12.45 1.77
N ARG A 196 -9.03 12.86 2.75
CA ARG A 196 -9.11 14.24 3.25
C ARG A 196 -8.23 14.48 4.48
N ALA A 197 -7.19 13.68 4.71
CA ALA A 197 -6.37 13.74 5.93
C ALA A 197 -5.84 15.15 6.27
N GLU A 198 -5.51 15.96 5.27
CA GLU A 198 -5.01 17.33 5.45
C GLU A 198 -6.08 18.34 5.91
N HIS A 199 -7.35 17.98 5.77
CA HIS A 199 -8.52 18.80 6.14
C HIS A 199 -9.24 18.30 7.40
N LEU A 200 -8.65 17.32 8.11
CA LEU A 200 -9.25 16.69 9.27
C LEU A 200 -8.46 16.97 10.54
N THR A 201 -9.18 17.18 11.63
CA THR A 201 -8.60 17.08 12.98
C THR A 201 -8.91 15.70 13.53
N LEU A 202 -7.93 14.82 13.52
CA LEU A 202 -8.09 13.47 14.05
C LEU A 202 -8.03 13.48 15.58
N PRO A 203 -8.91 12.72 16.26
CA PRO A 203 -8.80 12.48 17.71
C PRO A 203 -7.43 11.86 18.07
N ASP A 204 -6.94 12.12 19.29
CA ASP A 204 -5.61 11.66 19.70
C ASP A 204 -5.49 10.14 19.73
N ASP A 205 -6.56 9.43 20.08
CA ASP A 205 -6.60 7.96 20.04
C ASP A 205 -6.49 7.41 18.61
N VAL A 206 -6.97 8.15 17.63
CA VAL A 206 -6.86 7.81 16.20
C VAL A 206 -5.47 8.15 15.66
N LYS A 207 -4.94 9.33 16.00
CA LYS A 207 -3.56 9.71 15.64
C LYS A 207 -2.53 8.70 16.12
N ALA A 208 -2.70 8.17 17.34
CA ALA A 208 -1.80 7.19 17.93
C ALA A 208 -1.75 5.84 17.18
N LYS A 209 -2.74 5.56 16.33
CA LYS A 209 -2.78 4.36 15.49
C LYS A 209 -2.04 4.52 14.17
N LEU A 210 -1.88 5.73 13.68
CA LEU A 210 -1.35 6.03 12.34
C LEU A 210 0.11 6.42 12.40
N LEU A 211 0.79 6.32 11.25
CA LEU A 211 2.15 6.81 11.11
C LEU A 211 2.16 8.34 10.99
N PRO A 212 3.23 9.01 11.47
CA PRO A 212 3.43 10.44 11.28
C PRO A 212 3.39 10.85 9.81
N ALA A 213 2.77 11.99 9.51
CA ALA A 213 2.57 12.46 8.14
C ALA A 213 3.89 12.65 7.36
N GLU A 214 4.97 13.02 8.03
CA GLU A 214 6.30 13.20 7.41
C GLU A 214 6.88 11.92 6.82
N GLN A 215 6.47 10.73 7.27
CA GLN A 215 6.91 9.48 6.67
C GLN A 215 6.39 9.28 5.24
N TYR A 216 5.29 9.96 4.88
CA TYR A 216 4.65 9.84 3.57
C TYR A 216 5.24 10.76 2.50
N LYS A 217 6.17 11.64 2.85
CA LYS A 217 6.71 12.66 1.93
C LYS A 217 7.34 12.12 0.63
N ASN A 218 7.90 10.90 0.68
CA ASN A 218 8.51 10.21 -0.45
C ASN A 218 7.63 9.08 -1.01
N ALA A 219 6.36 9.02 -0.61
CA ALA A 219 5.37 8.12 -1.19
C ALA A 219 4.57 8.89 -2.26
N HIS A 220 4.49 8.31 -3.45
CA HIS A 220 3.86 8.96 -4.59
C HIS A 220 2.69 8.15 -5.13
N PRO A 221 1.60 8.78 -5.58
CA PRO A 221 0.59 8.10 -6.37
C PRO A 221 1.21 7.48 -7.63
N ILE A 222 0.60 6.43 -8.14
CA ILE A 222 0.97 5.85 -9.42
C ILE A 222 0.74 6.90 -10.51
N ALA A 223 1.81 7.34 -11.20
CA ALA A 223 1.77 8.46 -12.13
C ALA A 223 1.02 8.09 -13.43
N ASP A 224 1.19 6.87 -13.93
CA ASP A 224 0.54 6.36 -15.13
C ASP A 224 -0.18 5.03 -14.82
N PRO A 225 -1.45 5.07 -14.36
CA PRO A 225 -2.21 3.85 -14.03
C PRO A 225 -2.39 2.89 -15.20
N ALA A 226 -2.46 3.40 -16.44
CA ALA A 226 -2.62 2.56 -17.63
C ALA A 226 -1.32 1.78 -17.92
N ALA A 227 -0.17 2.43 -17.80
CA ALA A 227 1.12 1.75 -17.92
C ALA A 227 1.30 0.72 -16.78
N TRP A 228 0.90 1.05 -15.57
CA TRP A 228 0.94 0.10 -14.45
C TRP A 228 0.06 -1.12 -14.70
N GLU A 229 -1.16 -0.95 -15.20
CA GLU A 229 -2.03 -2.09 -15.54
C GLU A 229 -1.38 -3.04 -16.54
N GLN A 230 -0.69 -2.52 -17.56
CA GLN A 230 0.05 -3.32 -18.53
C GLN A 230 1.24 -4.05 -17.89
N SER A 231 2.04 -3.31 -17.11
CA SER A 231 3.22 -3.87 -16.44
C SER A 231 2.84 -4.92 -15.39
N ALA A 232 1.75 -4.72 -14.66
CA ALA A 232 1.24 -5.68 -13.69
C ALA A 232 0.83 -7.01 -14.35
N LYS A 233 0.29 -6.98 -15.58
CA LYS A 233 -0.02 -8.20 -16.34
C LYS A 233 1.24 -8.96 -16.76
N ALA A 234 2.34 -8.26 -17.04
CA ALA A 234 3.61 -8.85 -17.40
C ALA A 234 4.44 -9.30 -16.17
N LEU A 235 4.16 -8.73 -15.00
CA LEU A 235 4.95 -8.91 -13.79
C LEU A 235 5.16 -10.37 -13.38
N PRO A 236 4.16 -11.28 -13.40
CA PRO A 236 4.39 -12.67 -13.00
C PRO A 236 5.47 -13.37 -13.84
N ARG A 237 5.47 -13.14 -15.15
CA ARG A 237 6.50 -13.68 -16.04
C ARG A 237 7.86 -13.05 -15.76
N LEU A 238 7.91 -11.72 -15.69
CA LEU A 238 9.17 -11.01 -15.39
C LEU A 238 9.75 -11.41 -14.03
N TRP A 239 8.88 -11.64 -13.05
CA TRP A 239 9.25 -12.11 -11.71
C TRP A 239 9.89 -13.50 -11.76
N GLN A 240 9.30 -14.42 -12.51
CA GLN A 240 9.85 -15.75 -12.73
C GLN A 240 11.26 -15.67 -13.33
N GLU A 241 11.43 -14.86 -14.38
CA GLU A 241 12.68 -14.75 -15.15
C GLU A 241 13.79 -13.99 -14.40
N ASN A 242 13.45 -13.04 -13.52
CA ASN A 242 14.45 -12.15 -12.90
C ASN A 242 14.63 -12.34 -11.39
N VAL A 243 13.75 -13.10 -10.74
CA VAL A 243 13.78 -13.28 -9.29
C VAL A 243 13.72 -14.76 -8.90
N ILE A 244 12.64 -15.47 -9.26
CA ILE A 244 12.42 -16.85 -8.80
C ILE A 244 13.53 -17.79 -9.30
N MET A 245 14.00 -17.63 -10.53
CA MET A 245 15.08 -18.46 -11.07
C MET A 245 16.36 -18.44 -10.20
N PHE A 246 16.57 -17.37 -9.43
CA PHE A 246 17.73 -17.24 -8.55
C PHE A 246 17.51 -17.84 -7.15
N MET A 247 16.28 -18.17 -6.78
CA MET A 247 15.97 -18.85 -5.51
C MET A 247 16.25 -20.36 -5.56
N GLN A 248 16.40 -20.91 -6.76
CA GLN A 248 16.59 -22.35 -7.01
C GLN A 248 18.05 -22.76 -7.16
N GLN A 249 18.99 -21.81 -7.01
CA GLN A 249 20.42 -22.03 -7.05
C GLN A 249 21.02 -22.07 -5.63
#